data_d4dfdcfdc39bd76efe3d3d5fe77e927a
#
_entry.id   d4dfdcfdc39bd76efe3d3d5fe77e927a
#
_cell.length_a   1.000
_cell.length_b   1.000
_cell.length_c   1.000
_cell.angle_alpha   90.00
_cell.angle_beta   90.00
_cell.angle_gamma   90.00
#
_symmetry.space_group_name_H-M   'P 1'
#
loop_
_entity.id
_entity.type
_entity.pdbx_description
1 polymer ?
#
loop_
_entity_poly.entity_id
_entity_poly.type
_entity_poly.pdbx_seq_one_letter_code
_entity_poly.pdbx_strand_id
1 'polypeptide(L)'
;VGLIVQKFGGTSVADLERIRNVARRVARTRDAGEDIVVVVSAMAGETDRLLEMSRTICKEPSRRETDVLVSTGEQVTSALLALCLQGMGYPAVSLLGHQVRIYTDSNFTTARVQSVDGARLRKELSLGKIVVVAGFQGIDEHGDITTLGRGGSDLTAVAVAAVLGAKLCEIYTDVKGVYTTDPNICPEARKINKISYDEMLEMASLGAKVLQTRSVQFAKKFDVPIHVRSSFSEEEGTMVVVEDRDMERFVVSGITYRMDEGKITIKKVPDTPGIAASIFGPLAEADIVVDMIVQNVSEEGFTDLTFTVPKGAMEQALRIVERTAENLGAKGTTFDEDIAKVSIIGVGMRTQSGVAAKMFAALASEGINIQMISTSQIKISCVIQAKYLELAIRVLHHAFGLGEDTVQQAPPWA
;
A
#
# COMPACT_ATOMS: atom_id res chain seq x y z
N VAL A 1 24.60 6.67 19.12
CA VAL A 1 24.26 5.41 18.43
C VAL A 1 22.74 5.37 18.35
N GLY A 2 22.20 5.35 17.15
CA GLY A 2 20.76 5.17 16.91
C GLY A 2 20.47 3.76 16.40
N LEU A 3 19.22 3.32 16.50
CA LEU A 3 18.77 2.08 15.91
C LEU A 3 18.03 2.37 14.60
N ILE A 4 18.44 1.68 13.54
CA ILE A 4 17.76 1.71 12.23
C ILE A 4 17.23 0.31 11.90
N VAL A 5 16.00 0.25 11.42
CA VAL A 5 15.45 -0.96 10.81
C VAL A 5 15.50 -0.80 9.30
N GLN A 6 16.13 -1.74 8.60
CA GLN A 6 16.25 -1.76 7.14
C GLN A 6 15.47 -2.94 6.56
N LYS A 7 14.52 -2.69 5.67
CA LYS A 7 13.79 -3.77 4.98
C LYS A 7 14.22 -3.83 3.52
N PHE A 8 14.49 -5.04 3.04
CA PHE A 8 14.82 -5.30 1.63
C PHE A 8 13.76 -6.20 0.98
N GLY A 9 13.16 -5.71 -0.11
CA GLY A 9 12.17 -6.44 -0.90
C GLY A 9 12.76 -7.58 -1.73
N GLY A 10 11.92 -8.44 -2.28
CA GLY A 10 12.35 -9.62 -3.04
C GLY A 10 13.26 -9.30 -4.22
N THR A 11 13.00 -8.21 -4.94
CA THR A 11 13.86 -7.74 -6.04
C THR A 11 15.26 -7.34 -5.55
N SER A 12 15.36 -6.83 -4.32
CA SER A 12 16.62 -6.43 -3.70
C SER A 12 17.50 -7.61 -3.29
N VAL A 13 16.91 -8.78 -3.10
CA VAL A 13 17.56 -10.03 -2.66
C VAL A 13 17.34 -11.18 -3.64
N ALA A 14 17.08 -10.88 -4.91
CA ALA A 14 16.66 -11.85 -5.93
C ALA A 14 17.69 -12.94 -6.24
N ASP A 15 18.97 -12.66 -6.00
CA ASP A 15 20.08 -13.57 -6.25
C ASP A 15 21.23 -13.32 -5.25
N LEU A 16 22.26 -14.18 -5.30
CA LEU A 16 23.39 -14.10 -4.38
C LEU A 16 24.22 -12.82 -4.54
N GLU A 17 24.28 -12.24 -5.73
CA GLU A 17 24.99 -10.98 -5.96
C GLU A 17 24.24 -9.82 -5.31
N ARG A 18 22.93 -9.78 -5.45
CA ARG A 18 22.07 -8.79 -4.80
C ARG A 18 22.13 -8.91 -3.28
N ILE A 19 22.14 -10.13 -2.73
CA ILE A 19 22.35 -10.35 -1.29
C ILE A 19 23.70 -9.77 -0.83
N ARG A 20 24.78 -9.94 -1.62
CA ARG A 20 26.08 -9.30 -1.32
C ARG A 20 26.00 -7.78 -1.36
N ASN A 21 25.25 -7.20 -2.30
CA ASN A 21 25.04 -5.75 -2.38
C ASN A 21 24.28 -5.23 -1.17
N VAL A 22 23.23 -5.94 -0.73
CA VAL A 22 22.50 -5.65 0.51
C VAL A 22 23.46 -5.74 1.71
N ALA A 23 24.26 -6.79 1.83
CA ALA A 23 25.22 -6.94 2.92
C ALA A 23 26.22 -5.77 2.99
N ARG A 24 26.74 -5.29 1.84
CA ARG A 24 27.63 -4.11 1.79
C ARG A 24 26.91 -2.83 2.24
N ARG A 25 25.64 -2.66 1.91
CA ARG A 25 24.83 -1.50 2.34
C ARG A 25 24.61 -1.54 3.84
N VAL A 26 24.22 -2.69 4.39
CA VAL A 26 24.06 -2.92 5.83
C VAL A 26 25.37 -2.64 6.58
N ALA A 27 26.48 -3.17 6.06
CA ALA A 27 27.82 -2.96 6.62
C ALA A 27 28.18 -1.46 6.71
N ARG A 28 27.93 -0.69 5.65
CA ARG A 28 28.16 0.78 5.66
C ARG A 28 27.36 1.51 6.74
N THR A 29 26.11 1.11 6.95
CA THR A 29 25.30 1.69 8.03
C THR A 29 25.85 1.31 9.41
N ARG A 30 26.33 0.07 9.58
CA ARG A 30 26.98 -0.38 10.80
C ARG A 30 28.28 0.38 11.07
N ASP A 31 29.10 0.59 10.04
CA ASP A 31 30.38 1.33 10.13
C ASP A 31 30.16 2.81 10.46
N ALA A 32 28.98 3.37 10.11
CA ALA A 32 28.56 4.70 10.53
C ALA A 32 28.15 4.78 12.01
N GLY A 33 28.24 3.67 12.76
CA GLY A 33 28.01 3.63 14.19
C GLY A 33 26.56 3.36 14.60
N GLU A 34 25.70 2.92 13.69
CA GLU A 34 24.28 2.62 14.00
C GLU A 34 24.09 1.15 14.36
N ASP A 35 23.16 0.87 15.27
CA ASP A 35 22.64 -0.47 15.46
C ASP A 35 21.61 -0.80 14.38
N ILE A 36 21.59 -2.06 13.92
CA ILE A 36 20.80 -2.42 12.75
C ILE A 36 20.00 -3.69 12.98
N VAL A 37 18.70 -3.63 12.65
CA VAL A 37 17.89 -4.79 12.36
C VAL A 37 17.55 -4.78 10.87
N VAL A 38 17.79 -5.88 10.18
CA VAL A 38 17.46 -6.05 8.77
C VAL A 38 16.28 -7.00 8.64
N VAL A 39 15.24 -6.59 7.91
CA VAL A 39 14.10 -7.45 7.57
C VAL A 39 14.17 -7.78 6.09
N VAL A 40 14.11 -9.05 5.74
CA VAL A 40 14.19 -9.50 4.34
C VAL A 40 12.93 -10.21 3.89
N SER A 41 12.59 -10.02 2.62
CA SER A 41 11.60 -10.82 1.90
C SER A 41 12.25 -12.08 1.33
N ALA A 42 11.44 -13.02 0.85
CA ALA A 42 11.90 -14.10 0.00
C ALA A 42 12.56 -13.55 -1.27
N MET A 43 13.42 -14.32 -1.91
CA MET A 43 13.99 -14.02 -3.23
C MET A 43 12.86 -13.83 -4.25
N ALA A 44 13.05 -12.94 -5.23
CA ALA A 44 12.02 -12.64 -6.22
C ALA A 44 11.50 -13.92 -6.90
N GLY A 45 10.15 -14.07 -6.95
CA GLY A 45 9.46 -15.22 -7.54
C GLY A 45 9.40 -16.46 -6.66
N GLU A 46 10.12 -16.51 -5.53
CA GLU A 46 10.14 -17.70 -4.67
C GLU A 46 8.79 -17.98 -4.02
N THR A 47 8.10 -16.98 -3.51
CA THR A 47 6.76 -17.14 -2.92
C THR A 47 5.76 -17.68 -3.95
N ASP A 48 5.80 -17.14 -5.19
CA ASP A 48 4.92 -17.60 -6.28
C ASP A 48 5.24 -19.05 -6.66
N ARG A 49 6.53 -19.41 -6.74
CA ARG A 49 6.97 -20.79 -6.99
C ARG A 49 6.45 -21.77 -5.94
N LEU A 50 6.55 -21.41 -4.65
CA LEU A 50 6.08 -22.26 -3.55
C LEU A 50 4.54 -22.40 -3.57
N LEU A 51 3.82 -21.31 -3.86
CA LEU A 51 2.36 -21.35 -4.03
C LEU A 51 1.94 -22.24 -5.20
N GLU A 52 2.65 -22.18 -6.32
CA GLU A 52 2.38 -23.05 -7.47
C GLU A 52 2.61 -24.53 -7.14
N MET A 53 3.68 -24.85 -6.41
CA MET A 53 3.94 -26.20 -5.94
C MET A 53 2.79 -26.70 -5.04
N SER A 54 2.26 -25.88 -4.13
CA SER A 54 1.15 -26.26 -3.26
C SER A 54 -0.11 -26.59 -4.07
N ARG A 55 -0.44 -25.76 -5.07
CA ARG A 55 -1.60 -25.95 -5.94
C ARG A 55 -1.46 -27.16 -6.86
N THR A 56 -0.25 -27.47 -7.30
CA THR A 56 0.04 -28.65 -8.12
C THR A 56 -0.18 -29.95 -7.34
N ILE A 57 0.18 -29.98 -6.06
CA ILE A 57 -0.01 -31.15 -5.20
C ILE A 57 -1.47 -31.28 -4.73
N CYS A 58 -2.13 -30.15 -4.40
CA CYS A 58 -3.46 -30.11 -3.83
C CYS A 58 -4.25 -28.96 -4.47
N LYS A 59 -5.42 -29.26 -5.08
CA LYS A 59 -6.28 -28.23 -5.70
C LYS A 59 -6.75 -27.17 -4.71
N GLU A 60 -7.00 -27.58 -3.48
CA GLU A 60 -7.43 -26.70 -2.38
C GLU A 60 -6.50 -26.92 -1.18
N PRO A 61 -5.30 -26.33 -1.21
CA PRO A 61 -4.34 -26.50 -0.13
C PRO A 61 -4.83 -25.83 1.15
N SER A 62 -4.63 -26.47 2.29
CA SER A 62 -4.90 -25.88 3.60
C SER A 62 -4.11 -24.57 3.74
N ARG A 63 -4.77 -23.51 4.20
CA ARG A 63 -4.13 -22.22 4.42
C ARG A 63 -2.98 -22.30 5.44
N ARG A 64 -3.16 -23.11 6.50
CA ARG A 64 -2.13 -23.35 7.51
C ARG A 64 -0.87 -23.96 6.89
N GLU A 65 -1.00 -25.04 6.10
CA GLU A 65 0.15 -25.69 5.47
C GLU A 65 0.77 -24.81 4.37
N THR A 66 -0.05 -23.97 3.71
CA THR A 66 0.44 -22.96 2.77
C THR A 66 1.34 -21.95 3.48
N ASP A 67 0.97 -21.48 4.66
CA ASP A 67 1.78 -20.55 5.46
C ASP A 67 3.11 -21.16 5.88
N VAL A 68 3.09 -22.42 6.33
CA VAL A 68 4.33 -23.16 6.65
C VAL A 68 5.25 -23.20 5.42
N LEU A 69 4.70 -23.58 4.26
CA LEU A 69 5.48 -23.71 3.02
C LEU A 69 6.07 -22.36 2.57
N VAL A 70 5.23 -21.32 2.42
CA VAL A 70 5.70 -20.04 1.85
C VAL A 70 6.62 -19.28 2.79
N SER A 71 6.52 -19.46 4.11
CA SER A 71 7.43 -18.85 5.08
C SER A 71 8.88 -19.26 4.94
N THR A 72 9.15 -20.40 4.28
CA THR A 72 10.52 -20.91 4.06
C THR A 72 11.35 -19.98 3.16
N GLY A 73 10.72 -19.22 2.27
CA GLY A 73 11.44 -18.30 1.37
C GLY A 73 12.25 -17.27 2.13
N GLU A 74 11.64 -16.60 3.09
CA GLU A 74 12.33 -15.60 3.94
C GLU A 74 13.36 -16.24 4.88
N GLN A 75 13.14 -17.49 5.29
CA GLN A 75 14.10 -18.23 6.11
C GLN A 75 15.42 -18.45 5.35
N VAL A 76 15.34 -18.84 4.08
CA VAL A 76 16.51 -18.99 3.21
C VAL A 76 17.22 -17.64 3.07
N THR A 77 16.51 -16.59 2.72
CA THR A 77 17.11 -15.27 2.47
C THR A 77 17.78 -14.70 3.72
N SER A 78 17.12 -14.81 4.87
CA SER A 78 17.67 -14.28 6.14
C SER A 78 18.95 -15.01 6.55
N ALA A 79 19.00 -16.32 6.39
CA ALA A 79 20.19 -17.11 6.67
C ALA A 79 21.35 -16.76 5.71
N LEU A 80 21.08 -16.65 4.40
CA LEU A 80 22.08 -16.27 3.41
C LEU A 80 22.67 -14.88 3.66
N LEU A 81 21.84 -13.90 4.02
CA LEU A 81 22.32 -12.56 4.35
C LEU A 81 23.16 -12.54 5.63
N ALA A 82 22.75 -13.27 6.66
CA ALA A 82 23.51 -13.38 7.90
C ALA A 82 24.89 -14.04 7.65
N LEU A 83 24.94 -15.13 6.87
CA LEU A 83 26.20 -15.77 6.46
C LEU A 83 27.09 -14.83 5.65
N CYS A 84 26.51 -14.04 4.74
CA CYS A 84 27.25 -13.06 3.95
C CYS A 84 27.89 -11.99 4.84
N LEU A 85 27.15 -11.44 5.81
CA LEU A 85 27.66 -10.47 6.78
C LEU A 85 28.77 -11.06 7.66
N GLN A 86 28.60 -12.29 8.14
CA GLN A 86 29.63 -13.00 8.90
C GLN A 86 30.92 -13.21 8.08
N GLY A 87 30.76 -13.60 6.79
CA GLY A 87 31.90 -13.73 5.86
C GLY A 87 32.64 -12.42 5.58
N MET A 88 31.96 -11.27 5.80
CA MET A 88 32.57 -9.93 5.74
C MET A 88 33.16 -9.46 7.07
N GLY A 89 33.10 -10.29 8.13
CA GLY A 89 33.65 -9.97 9.45
C GLY A 89 32.69 -9.28 10.41
N TYR A 90 31.41 -9.14 10.06
CA TYR A 90 30.42 -8.53 10.94
C TYR A 90 29.70 -9.62 11.76
N PRO A 91 29.62 -9.48 13.11
CA PRO A 91 28.77 -10.35 13.90
C PRO A 91 27.32 -10.21 13.48
N ALA A 92 26.71 -11.29 13.01
CA ALA A 92 25.32 -11.28 12.53
C ALA A 92 24.58 -12.54 12.99
N VAL A 93 23.26 -12.45 13.12
CA VAL A 93 22.38 -13.56 13.45
C VAL A 93 21.07 -13.44 12.70
N SER A 94 20.58 -14.55 12.11
CA SER A 94 19.25 -14.63 11.53
C SER A 94 18.24 -15.07 12.58
N LEU A 95 17.05 -14.45 12.57
CA LEU A 95 15.93 -14.81 13.44
C LEU A 95 14.66 -14.97 12.61
N LEU A 96 13.92 -16.02 12.87
CA LEU A 96 12.63 -16.29 12.25
C LEU A 96 11.47 -15.65 13.05
N GLY A 97 10.30 -15.54 12.46
CA GLY A 97 9.15 -14.89 13.08
C GLY A 97 8.79 -15.45 14.47
N HIS A 98 8.85 -16.79 14.64
CA HIS A 98 8.62 -17.43 15.93
C HIS A 98 9.74 -17.17 16.96
N GLN A 99 10.99 -16.97 16.52
CA GLN A 99 12.12 -16.64 17.41
C GLN A 99 12.08 -15.18 17.88
N VAL A 100 11.56 -14.28 17.04
CA VAL A 100 11.27 -12.87 17.39
C VAL A 100 9.97 -12.77 18.19
N ARG A 101 9.10 -13.81 18.12
CA ARG A 101 7.75 -13.83 18.70
C ARG A 101 6.87 -12.71 18.15
N ILE A 102 6.70 -12.71 16.81
CA ILE A 102 5.71 -11.88 16.15
C ILE A 102 4.37 -12.60 16.29
N TYR A 103 3.57 -12.22 17.27
CA TYR A 103 2.27 -12.82 17.55
C TYR A 103 1.21 -12.26 16.60
N THR A 104 0.38 -13.16 16.06
CA THR A 104 -0.70 -12.85 15.12
C THR A 104 -2.01 -13.51 15.53
N ASP A 105 -3.09 -13.14 14.87
CA ASP A 105 -4.30 -13.96 14.85
C ASP A 105 -4.10 -15.22 13.96
N SER A 106 -5.06 -16.15 14.02
CA SER A 106 -5.03 -17.42 13.24
C SER A 106 -5.66 -17.27 11.83
N ASN A 107 -5.71 -16.04 11.28
CA ASN A 107 -6.14 -15.82 9.91
C ASN A 107 -5.03 -16.16 8.91
N PHE A 108 -4.78 -17.45 8.73
CA PHE A 108 -3.74 -17.95 7.83
C PHE A 108 -3.79 -17.27 6.46
N THR A 109 -2.63 -16.99 5.86
CA THR A 109 -2.37 -16.26 4.61
C THR A 109 -2.55 -14.73 4.66
N THR A 110 -3.26 -14.20 5.66
CA THR A 110 -3.53 -12.76 5.81
C THR A 110 -3.57 -12.33 7.28
N ALA A 111 -2.78 -13.00 8.12
CA ALA A 111 -2.76 -12.78 9.56
C ALA A 111 -2.45 -11.33 9.95
N ARG A 112 -2.97 -10.92 11.10
CA ARG A 112 -2.79 -9.58 11.66
C ARG A 112 -1.85 -9.63 12.84
N VAL A 113 -0.83 -8.77 12.83
CA VAL A 113 0.09 -8.63 13.96
C VAL A 113 -0.68 -8.09 15.17
N GLN A 114 -0.63 -8.82 16.27
CA GLN A 114 -1.21 -8.47 17.55
C GLN A 114 -0.17 -7.84 18.49
N SER A 115 1.03 -8.45 18.54
CA SER A 115 2.15 -7.94 19.33
C SER A 115 3.48 -8.47 18.82
N VAL A 116 4.58 -7.83 19.23
CA VAL A 116 5.94 -8.27 18.94
C VAL A 116 6.74 -8.25 20.25
N ASP A 117 7.44 -9.34 20.56
CA ASP A 117 8.35 -9.39 21.70
C ASP A 117 9.77 -8.95 21.29
N GLY A 118 10.12 -7.72 21.65
CA GLY A 118 11.43 -7.17 21.33
C GLY A 118 12.61 -7.71 22.16
N ALA A 119 12.38 -8.56 23.15
CA ALA A 119 13.43 -8.97 24.12
C ALA A 119 14.59 -9.70 23.43
N ARG A 120 14.31 -10.65 22.51
CA ARG A 120 15.35 -11.36 21.78
C ARG A 120 16.14 -10.44 20.86
N LEU A 121 15.47 -9.50 20.20
CA LEU A 121 16.12 -8.52 19.32
C LEU A 121 17.07 -7.63 20.13
N ARG A 122 16.61 -7.06 21.23
CA ARG A 122 17.45 -6.23 22.13
C ARG A 122 18.67 -7.00 22.67
N LYS A 123 18.49 -8.28 23.03
CA LYS A 123 19.57 -9.13 23.50
C LYS A 123 20.66 -9.29 22.44
N GLU A 124 20.31 -9.61 21.19
CA GLU A 124 21.30 -9.80 20.14
C GLU A 124 22.00 -8.48 19.74
N LEU A 125 21.24 -7.37 19.72
CA LEU A 125 21.80 -6.03 19.48
C LEU A 125 22.79 -5.63 20.59
N SER A 126 22.50 -5.90 21.86
CA SER A 126 23.41 -5.60 23.00
C SER A 126 24.72 -6.40 22.93
N LEU A 127 24.75 -7.49 22.18
CA LEU A 127 25.98 -8.25 21.88
C LEU A 127 26.72 -7.70 20.66
N GLY A 128 26.32 -6.55 20.12
CA GLY A 128 26.94 -5.90 18.98
C GLY A 128 26.63 -6.55 17.63
N LYS A 129 25.62 -7.44 17.56
CA LYS A 129 25.28 -8.16 16.35
C LYS A 129 24.34 -7.36 15.45
N ILE A 130 24.48 -7.54 14.14
CA ILE A 130 23.47 -7.20 13.14
C ILE A 130 22.41 -8.31 13.20
N VAL A 131 21.15 -7.94 13.39
CA VAL A 131 20.06 -8.92 13.48
C VAL A 131 19.30 -8.96 12.16
N VAL A 132 19.24 -10.13 11.52
CA VAL A 132 18.51 -10.34 10.26
C VAL A 132 17.23 -11.10 10.56
N VAL A 133 16.08 -10.49 10.30
CA VAL A 133 14.76 -11.05 10.57
C VAL A 133 14.11 -11.53 9.29
N ALA A 134 13.63 -12.77 9.28
CA ALA A 134 12.75 -13.27 8.23
C ALA A 134 11.41 -12.49 8.31
N GLY A 135 11.11 -11.68 7.31
CA GLY A 135 9.86 -10.93 7.23
C GLY A 135 8.65 -11.82 6.90
N PHE A 136 7.48 -11.19 6.74
CA PHE A 136 6.26 -11.83 6.23
C PHE A 136 5.60 -12.86 7.17
N GLN A 137 6.24 -13.35 8.20
CA GLN A 137 5.81 -14.46 9.04
C GLN A 137 5.67 -14.09 10.51
N GLY A 138 4.75 -14.77 11.19
CA GLY A 138 4.54 -14.71 12.64
C GLY A 138 4.10 -16.08 13.16
N ILE A 139 3.58 -16.08 14.38
CA ILE A 139 2.98 -17.26 15.03
C ILE A 139 1.64 -16.85 15.67
N ASP A 140 0.69 -17.77 15.66
CA ASP A 140 -0.55 -17.60 16.39
C ASP A 140 -0.44 -18.09 17.85
N GLU A 141 -1.54 -18.07 18.57
CA GLU A 141 -1.62 -18.52 19.97
C GLU A 141 -1.31 -20.00 20.18
N HIS A 142 -1.46 -20.83 19.13
CA HIS A 142 -1.14 -22.25 19.14
C HIS A 142 0.32 -22.54 18.79
N GLY A 143 1.07 -21.52 18.39
CA GLY A 143 2.45 -21.64 17.91
C GLY A 143 2.56 -22.03 16.45
N ASP A 144 1.44 -22.02 15.71
CA ASP A 144 1.42 -22.29 14.28
C ASP A 144 1.98 -21.08 13.49
N ILE A 145 2.75 -21.38 12.46
CA ILE A 145 3.29 -20.36 11.58
C ILE A 145 2.16 -19.72 10.77
N THR A 146 2.12 -18.39 10.78
CA THR A 146 1.18 -17.57 10.02
C THR A 146 1.92 -16.65 9.08
N THR A 147 1.28 -16.26 7.96
CA THR A 147 1.81 -15.26 7.05
C THR A 147 0.92 -14.02 6.99
N LEU A 148 1.57 -12.86 6.83
CA LEU A 148 0.92 -11.55 6.94
C LEU A 148 0.26 -11.08 5.64
N GLY A 149 0.35 -11.88 4.58
CA GLY A 149 -0.15 -11.54 3.26
C GLY A 149 0.72 -10.51 2.53
N ARG A 150 0.20 -9.96 1.45
CA ARG A 150 0.94 -9.02 0.57
C ARG A 150 1.47 -7.82 1.38
N GLY A 151 2.75 -7.51 1.19
CA GLY A 151 3.46 -6.45 1.93
C GLY A 151 3.78 -6.81 3.38
N GLY A 152 3.69 -8.08 3.75
CA GLY A 152 3.94 -8.56 5.11
C GLY A 152 5.34 -8.25 5.62
N SER A 153 6.37 -8.24 4.76
CA SER A 153 7.74 -7.87 5.18
C SER A 153 7.87 -6.38 5.53
N ASP A 154 7.13 -5.48 4.83
CA ASP A 154 7.07 -4.06 5.20
C ASP A 154 6.42 -3.90 6.58
N LEU A 155 5.31 -4.63 6.80
CA LEU A 155 4.63 -4.63 8.10
C LEU A 155 5.53 -5.18 9.22
N THR A 156 6.27 -6.27 8.95
CA THR A 156 7.27 -6.81 9.90
C THR A 156 8.30 -5.76 10.28
N ALA A 157 8.86 -5.05 9.28
CA ALA A 157 9.89 -4.03 9.51
C ALA A 157 9.37 -2.88 10.38
N VAL A 158 8.18 -2.35 10.07
CA VAL A 158 7.56 -1.27 10.84
C VAL A 158 7.20 -1.74 12.25
N ALA A 159 6.69 -2.97 12.43
CA ALA A 159 6.36 -3.52 13.74
C ALA A 159 7.61 -3.72 14.61
N VAL A 160 8.71 -4.20 14.02
CA VAL A 160 10.01 -4.32 14.68
C VAL A 160 10.56 -2.94 15.04
N ALA A 161 10.48 -1.97 14.14
CA ALA A 161 10.89 -0.59 14.40
C ALA A 161 10.11 0.03 15.57
N ALA A 162 8.79 -0.16 15.61
CA ALA A 162 7.94 0.33 16.67
C ALA A 162 8.32 -0.24 18.04
N VAL A 163 8.45 -1.57 18.14
CA VAL A 163 8.73 -2.22 19.44
C VAL A 163 10.12 -1.91 19.96
N LEU A 164 11.07 -1.65 19.08
CA LEU A 164 12.45 -1.31 19.46
C LEU A 164 12.66 0.19 19.68
N GLY A 165 11.71 1.05 19.32
CA GLY A 165 11.88 2.49 19.32
C GLY A 165 12.95 2.96 18.34
N ALA A 166 12.98 2.36 17.15
CA ALA A 166 13.94 2.72 16.12
C ALA A 166 13.72 4.16 15.64
N LYS A 167 14.82 4.90 15.42
CA LYS A 167 14.74 6.28 14.92
C LYS A 167 14.21 6.37 13.50
N LEU A 168 14.34 5.28 12.72
CA LEU A 168 13.99 5.23 11.31
C LEU A 168 13.74 3.79 10.85
N CYS A 169 12.73 3.61 10.00
CA CYS A 169 12.49 2.39 9.25
C CYS A 169 12.76 2.67 7.76
N GLU A 170 13.88 2.20 7.23
CA GLU A 170 14.20 2.31 5.80
C GLU A 170 13.60 1.15 5.03
N ILE A 171 12.76 1.44 4.02
CA ILE A 171 12.18 0.45 3.13
C ILE A 171 12.84 0.56 1.77
N TYR A 172 13.66 -0.41 1.46
CA TYR A 172 14.37 -0.54 0.19
C TYR A 172 13.54 -1.34 -0.82
N THR A 173 13.32 -0.72 -1.97
CA THR A 173 12.50 -1.24 -3.08
C THR A 173 13.21 -1.00 -4.42
N ASP A 174 12.57 -1.31 -5.54
CA ASP A 174 13.07 -1.08 -6.90
C ASP A 174 12.85 0.34 -7.43
N VAL A 175 12.03 1.15 -6.74
CA VAL A 175 11.81 2.55 -7.09
C VAL A 175 12.62 3.51 -6.20
N LYS A 176 12.89 4.72 -6.69
CA LYS A 176 13.72 5.72 -5.99
C LYS A 176 12.99 6.46 -4.86
N GLY A 177 11.70 6.22 -4.68
CA GLY A 177 10.82 6.89 -3.72
C GLY A 177 9.39 6.97 -4.21
N VAL A 178 8.60 7.82 -3.58
CA VAL A 178 7.22 8.14 -3.99
C VAL A 178 7.27 9.31 -4.96
N TYR A 179 6.51 9.22 -6.05
CA TYR A 179 6.46 10.25 -7.10
C TYR A 179 5.11 10.97 -7.09
N THR A 180 5.08 12.18 -7.64
CA THR A 180 3.86 12.98 -7.82
C THR A 180 2.81 12.29 -8.69
N THR A 181 3.23 11.40 -9.57
CA THR A 181 2.43 10.39 -10.29
C THR A 181 3.36 9.32 -10.86
N ASP A 182 2.82 8.37 -11.63
CA ASP A 182 3.62 7.34 -12.30
C ASP A 182 4.53 7.95 -13.37
N PRO A 183 5.86 7.89 -13.25
CA PRO A 183 6.79 8.46 -14.23
C PRO A 183 6.75 7.76 -15.61
N ASN A 184 6.20 6.55 -15.69
CA ASN A 184 5.99 5.87 -16.98
C ASN A 184 4.83 6.48 -17.77
N ILE A 185 3.87 7.14 -17.13
CA ILE A 185 2.73 7.81 -17.75
C ILE A 185 3.03 9.30 -17.97
N CYS A 186 3.65 9.93 -16.98
CA CYS A 186 3.99 11.36 -16.98
C CYS A 186 5.48 11.52 -16.71
N PRO A 187 6.32 11.72 -17.75
CA PRO A 187 7.77 11.87 -17.60
C PRO A 187 8.20 13.05 -16.71
N GLU A 188 7.34 14.05 -16.58
CA GLU A 188 7.53 15.20 -15.71
C GLU A 188 7.24 14.92 -14.24
N ALA A 189 6.84 13.68 -13.91
CA ALA A 189 6.59 13.26 -12.53
C ALA A 189 7.86 13.41 -11.67
N ARG A 190 7.72 14.02 -10.52
CA ARG A 190 8.83 14.32 -9.61
C ARG A 190 8.77 13.45 -8.36
N LYS A 191 9.94 13.14 -7.84
CA LYS A 191 10.05 12.45 -6.56
C LYS A 191 9.64 13.41 -5.43
N ILE A 192 8.79 12.94 -4.54
CA ILE A 192 8.35 13.65 -3.33
C ILE A 192 9.41 13.42 -2.26
N ASN A 193 10.01 14.48 -1.73
CA ASN A 193 11.04 14.33 -0.70
C ASN A 193 10.43 13.94 0.65
N LYS A 194 9.24 14.47 0.97
CA LYS A 194 8.56 14.28 2.24
C LYS A 194 7.05 14.23 2.03
N ILE A 195 6.38 13.25 2.62
CA ILE A 195 4.94 13.04 2.51
C ILE A 195 4.37 12.66 3.87
N SER A 196 3.14 13.08 4.17
CA SER A 196 2.47 12.69 5.41
C SER A 196 1.97 11.24 5.37
N TYR A 197 1.79 10.62 6.55
CA TYR A 197 1.17 9.29 6.61
C TYR A 197 -0.21 9.27 5.94
N ASP A 198 -1.01 10.32 6.10
CA ASP A 198 -2.36 10.37 5.53
C ASP A 198 -2.34 10.41 4.01
N GLU A 199 -1.49 11.25 3.41
CA GLU A 199 -1.31 11.26 1.96
C GLU A 199 -0.76 9.94 1.43
N MET A 200 0.23 9.36 2.13
CA MET A 200 0.78 8.06 1.73
C MET A 200 -0.25 6.94 1.81
N LEU A 201 -1.13 6.95 2.82
CA LEU A 201 -2.24 6.01 2.95
C LEU A 201 -3.20 6.12 1.77
N GLU A 202 -3.59 7.34 1.41
CA GLU A 202 -4.46 7.56 0.25
C GLU A 202 -3.77 7.12 -1.05
N MET A 203 -2.50 7.49 -1.26
CA MET A 203 -1.74 7.05 -2.43
C MET A 203 -1.63 5.52 -2.50
N ALA A 204 -1.29 4.86 -1.41
CA ALA A 204 -1.16 3.41 -1.35
C ALA A 204 -2.50 2.69 -1.61
N SER A 205 -3.59 3.24 -1.10
CA SER A 205 -4.94 2.68 -1.31
C SER A 205 -5.44 2.85 -2.75
N LEU A 206 -4.95 3.86 -3.45
CA LEU A 206 -5.40 4.24 -4.80
C LEU A 206 -4.46 3.81 -5.93
N GLY A 207 -3.48 2.96 -5.65
CA GLY A 207 -2.68 2.31 -6.69
C GLY A 207 -1.19 2.66 -6.73
N ALA A 208 -0.71 3.58 -5.90
CA ALA A 208 0.73 3.79 -5.73
C ALA A 208 1.34 2.58 -4.97
N LYS A 209 1.84 1.59 -5.72
CA LYS A 209 2.30 0.29 -5.19
C LYS A 209 3.67 0.35 -4.46
N VAL A 210 4.09 1.53 -4.00
CA VAL A 210 5.42 1.73 -3.38
C VAL A 210 5.46 1.18 -1.95
N LEU A 211 4.42 1.47 -1.16
CA LEU A 211 4.22 0.94 0.19
C LEU A 211 2.85 0.27 0.31
N GLN A 212 2.75 -0.71 1.19
CA GLN A 212 1.48 -1.34 1.50
C GLN A 212 0.70 -0.53 2.53
N THR A 213 -0.60 -0.37 2.31
CA THR A 213 -1.49 0.42 3.19
C THR A 213 -1.38 0.00 4.66
N ARG A 214 -1.34 -1.33 4.93
CA ARG A 214 -1.24 -1.85 6.32
C ARG A 214 0.05 -1.44 7.02
N SER A 215 1.19 -1.39 6.32
CA SER A 215 2.47 -0.96 6.91
C SER A 215 2.46 0.53 7.23
N VAL A 216 1.87 1.37 6.37
CA VAL A 216 1.74 2.81 6.60
C VAL A 216 0.76 3.11 7.75
N GLN A 217 -0.37 2.37 7.83
CA GLN A 217 -1.29 2.47 8.98
C GLN A 217 -0.61 2.13 10.30
N PHE A 218 0.21 1.09 10.30
CA PHE A 218 0.95 0.67 11.48
C PHE A 218 2.01 1.72 11.86
N ALA A 219 2.75 2.25 10.88
CA ALA A 219 3.72 3.32 11.07
C ALA A 219 3.07 4.58 11.66
N LYS A 220 1.92 5.00 11.12
CA LYS A 220 1.14 6.12 11.65
C LYS A 220 0.71 5.90 13.09
N LYS A 221 0.21 4.69 13.42
CA LYS A 221 -0.27 4.34 14.77
C LYS A 221 0.82 4.42 15.81
N PHE A 222 2.06 4.06 15.47
CA PHE A 222 3.19 3.97 16.41
C PHE A 222 4.24 5.06 16.17
N ASP A 223 3.94 6.04 15.34
CA ASP A 223 4.82 7.16 15.01
C ASP A 223 6.22 6.73 14.55
N VAL A 224 6.27 5.74 13.65
CA VAL A 224 7.52 5.22 13.08
C VAL A 224 7.82 5.95 11.77
N PRO A 225 8.86 6.80 11.71
CA PRO A 225 9.28 7.42 10.45
C PRO A 225 9.71 6.35 9.45
N ILE A 226 9.18 6.43 8.21
CA ILE A 226 9.59 5.54 7.13
C ILE A 226 10.41 6.34 6.11
N HIS A 227 11.51 5.76 5.64
CA HIS A 227 12.29 6.29 4.53
C HIS A 227 12.26 5.28 3.37
N VAL A 228 11.52 5.61 2.33
CA VAL A 228 11.46 4.80 1.11
C VAL A 228 12.66 5.09 0.25
N ARG A 229 13.45 4.08 -0.08
CA ARG A 229 14.70 4.20 -0.83
C ARG A 229 14.84 3.13 -1.91
N SER A 230 15.65 3.42 -2.92
CA SER A 230 16.02 2.41 -3.91
C SER A 230 17.13 1.49 -3.40
N SER A 231 17.01 0.19 -3.67
CA SER A 231 18.09 -0.77 -3.47
C SER A 231 19.23 -0.61 -4.48
N PHE A 232 18.96 0.10 -5.59
CA PHE A 232 19.85 0.20 -6.75
C PHE A 232 20.44 1.60 -6.96
N SER A 233 20.13 2.56 -6.08
CA SER A 233 20.61 3.93 -6.12
C SER A 233 20.99 4.41 -4.72
N GLU A 234 21.90 5.37 -4.63
CA GLU A 234 22.25 6.07 -3.39
C GLU A 234 21.48 7.39 -3.24
N GLU A 235 20.61 7.73 -4.20
CA GLU A 235 19.79 8.92 -4.11
C GLU A 235 18.93 8.91 -2.84
N GLU A 236 18.71 10.10 -2.28
CA GLU A 236 17.73 10.27 -1.21
C GLU A 236 16.34 9.87 -1.71
N GLY A 237 15.64 9.13 -0.87
CA GLY A 237 14.31 8.65 -1.16
C GLY A 237 13.21 9.63 -0.72
N THR A 238 12.09 9.06 -0.27
CA THR A 238 10.94 9.78 0.26
C THR A 238 10.78 9.50 1.75
N MET A 239 10.71 10.54 2.58
CA MET A 239 10.37 10.43 4.00
C MET A 239 8.84 10.41 4.17
N VAL A 240 8.32 9.41 4.87
CA VAL A 240 6.92 9.32 5.29
C VAL A 240 6.85 9.55 6.80
N VAL A 241 6.23 10.63 7.21
CA VAL A 241 6.26 11.14 8.59
C VAL A 241 4.91 11.75 9.00
N VAL A 242 4.82 12.20 10.24
CA VAL A 242 3.69 13.04 10.70
C VAL A 242 3.63 14.32 9.86
N GLU A 243 2.41 14.77 9.56
CA GLU A 243 2.15 16.03 8.88
C GLU A 243 2.79 17.21 9.63
N ASP A 244 3.45 18.10 8.92
CA ASP A 244 3.97 19.35 9.44
C ASP A 244 3.46 20.56 8.63
N ARG A 245 3.68 21.75 9.15
CA ARG A 245 3.18 23.01 8.55
C ARG A 245 3.72 23.28 7.13
N ASP A 246 4.87 22.74 6.79
CA ASP A 246 5.46 22.95 5.47
C ASP A 246 4.75 22.09 4.40
N MET A 247 4.17 20.97 4.78
CA MET A 247 3.39 20.11 3.88
C MET A 247 2.06 20.76 3.46
N GLU A 248 1.42 21.56 4.32
CA GLU A 248 0.17 22.26 3.99
C GLU A 248 0.34 23.30 2.87
N ARG A 249 1.58 23.72 2.55
CA ARG A 249 1.86 24.66 1.46
C ARG A 249 1.55 24.06 0.08
N PHE A 250 1.60 22.74 -0.04
CA PHE A 250 1.28 22.04 -1.28
C PHE A 250 -0.20 21.64 -1.27
N VAL A 251 -0.97 22.26 -2.16
CA VAL A 251 -2.42 21.98 -2.28
C VAL A 251 -2.66 20.54 -2.71
N VAL A 252 -1.91 20.09 -3.71
CA VAL A 252 -1.91 18.72 -4.24
C VAL A 252 -0.48 18.21 -4.22
N SER A 253 -0.27 17.07 -3.56
CA SER A 253 1.03 16.41 -3.44
C SER A 253 1.23 15.35 -4.52
N GLY A 254 0.15 14.81 -5.07
CA GLY A 254 0.25 13.81 -6.11
C GLY A 254 -1.07 13.38 -6.73
N ILE A 255 -0.92 12.61 -7.80
CA ILE A 255 -2.02 12.01 -8.58
C ILE A 255 -1.84 10.52 -8.61
N THR A 256 -2.89 9.78 -8.30
CA THR A 256 -2.93 8.32 -8.37
C THR A 256 -4.09 7.86 -9.24
N TYR A 257 -4.03 6.58 -9.65
CA TYR A 257 -5.08 6.03 -10.50
C TYR A 257 -5.30 4.54 -10.23
N ARG A 258 -6.49 4.06 -10.59
CA ARG A 258 -6.85 2.65 -10.60
C ARG A 258 -7.61 2.29 -11.87
N MET A 259 -7.33 1.09 -12.42
CA MET A 259 -7.97 0.53 -13.61
C MET A 259 -8.60 -0.84 -13.35
N ASP A 260 -8.48 -1.34 -12.13
CA ASP A 260 -8.90 -2.67 -11.72
C ASP A 260 -10.31 -2.68 -11.09
N GLU A 261 -11.08 -1.62 -11.30
CA GLU A 261 -12.45 -1.48 -10.84
C GLU A 261 -13.43 -1.45 -12.01
N GLY A 262 -14.64 -1.93 -11.76
CA GLY A 262 -15.79 -1.74 -12.63
C GLY A 262 -16.94 -1.11 -11.87
N LYS A 263 -17.85 -0.48 -12.59
CA LYS A 263 -18.99 0.26 -12.08
C LYS A 263 -20.27 -0.54 -12.30
N ILE A 264 -21.12 -0.62 -11.27
CA ILE A 264 -22.46 -1.19 -11.33
C ILE A 264 -23.46 -0.09 -10.96
N THR A 265 -24.54 0.02 -11.73
CA THR A 265 -25.66 0.94 -11.43
C THR A 265 -26.96 0.15 -11.37
N ILE A 266 -27.67 0.26 -10.24
CA ILE A 266 -29.03 -0.24 -10.08
C ILE A 266 -29.98 0.93 -10.32
N LYS A 267 -30.90 0.78 -11.27
CA LYS A 267 -31.79 1.85 -11.69
C LYS A 267 -33.13 1.77 -10.98
N LYS A 268 -33.62 2.93 -10.58
CA LYS A 268 -34.94 3.09 -9.95
C LYS A 268 -35.15 2.13 -8.77
N VAL A 269 -34.22 2.17 -7.83
CA VAL A 269 -34.37 1.50 -6.53
C VAL A 269 -35.34 2.29 -5.67
N PRO A 270 -36.30 1.66 -4.97
CA PRO A 270 -37.17 2.36 -4.04
C PRO A 270 -36.38 3.13 -2.98
N ASP A 271 -36.68 4.40 -2.76
CA ASP A 271 -35.97 5.23 -1.76
C ASP A 271 -36.60 5.06 -0.38
N THR A 272 -36.34 3.95 0.27
CA THR A 272 -36.85 3.62 1.59
C THR A 272 -35.71 3.20 2.54
N PRO A 273 -35.86 3.44 3.86
CA PRO A 273 -34.85 3.01 4.82
C PRO A 273 -34.53 1.51 4.74
N GLY A 274 -33.25 1.16 4.76
CA GLY A 274 -32.79 -0.23 4.71
C GLY A 274 -32.38 -0.73 3.32
N ILE A 275 -32.73 -0.03 2.25
CA ILE A 275 -32.40 -0.44 0.87
C ILE A 275 -30.90 -0.64 0.65
N ALA A 276 -30.08 0.31 1.09
CA ALA A 276 -28.62 0.18 0.96
C ALA A 276 -28.10 -1.07 1.69
N ALA A 277 -28.62 -1.34 2.90
CA ALA A 277 -28.25 -2.56 3.64
C ALA A 277 -28.63 -3.84 2.89
N SER A 278 -29.82 -3.86 2.25
CA SER A 278 -30.29 -5.00 1.47
C SER A 278 -29.42 -5.25 0.22
N ILE A 279 -28.82 -4.21 -0.36
CA ILE A 279 -27.95 -4.32 -1.55
C ILE A 279 -26.53 -4.71 -1.15
N PHE A 280 -25.95 -4.03 -0.15
CA PHE A 280 -24.54 -4.23 0.21
C PHE A 280 -24.30 -5.40 1.19
N GLY A 281 -25.33 -5.83 1.95
CA GLY A 281 -25.24 -6.98 2.85
C GLY A 281 -24.80 -8.26 2.14
N PRO A 282 -25.50 -8.71 1.09
CA PRO A 282 -25.11 -9.91 0.33
C PRO A 282 -23.74 -9.80 -0.35
N LEU A 283 -23.32 -8.60 -0.75
CA LEU A 283 -21.97 -8.38 -1.29
C LEU A 283 -20.89 -8.57 -0.20
N ALA A 284 -21.17 -8.05 1.01
CA ALA A 284 -20.28 -8.22 2.15
C ALA A 284 -20.18 -9.69 2.60
N GLU A 285 -21.31 -10.43 2.62
CA GLU A 285 -21.33 -11.88 2.90
C GLU A 285 -20.53 -12.68 1.87
N ALA A 286 -20.43 -12.19 0.62
CA ALA A 286 -19.62 -12.77 -0.44
C ALA A 286 -18.16 -12.26 -0.46
N ASP A 287 -17.73 -11.51 0.57
CA ASP A 287 -16.40 -10.91 0.70
C ASP A 287 -16.01 -9.96 -0.46
N ILE A 288 -17.03 -9.30 -1.07
CA ILE A 288 -16.83 -8.33 -2.15
C ILE A 288 -16.71 -6.92 -1.58
N VAL A 289 -15.53 -6.33 -1.76
CA VAL A 289 -15.26 -4.95 -1.34
C VAL A 289 -15.93 -3.98 -2.31
N VAL A 290 -16.70 -3.03 -1.77
CA VAL A 290 -17.30 -1.91 -2.52
C VAL A 290 -16.51 -0.64 -2.16
N ASP A 291 -16.15 0.17 -3.17
CA ASP A 291 -15.36 1.40 -2.93
C ASP A 291 -16.22 2.66 -3.03
N MET A 292 -16.42 3.20 -4.23
CA MET A 292 -17.25 4.41 -4.39
C MET A 292 -18.74 4.04 -4.39
N ILE A 293 -19.54 4.73 -3.59
CA ILE A 293 -21.01 4.60 -3.59
C ILE A 293 -21.60 5.98 -3.83
N VAL A 294 -22.46 6.10 -4.83
CA VAL A 294 -23.19 7.32 -5.16
C VAL A 294 -24.69 7.00 -5.22
N GLN A 295 -25.44 7.68 -4.37
CA GLN A 295 -26.91 7.60 -4.34
C GLN A 295 -27.46 9.03 -4.39
N ASN A 296 -28.42 9.28 -5.26
CA ASN A 296 -29.12 10.56 -5.34
C ASN A 296 -30.51 10.44 -4.70
N VAL A 297 -31.02 11.53 -4.17
CA VAL A 297 -32.43 11.62 -3.73
C VAL A 297 -33.29 11.76 -4.97
N SER A 298 -34.36 10.95 -5.08
CA SER A 298 -35.29 11.01 -6.20
C SER A 298 -36.54 11.83 -5.86
N GLU A 299 -37.07 12.53 -6.84
CA GLU A 299 -38.34 13.26 -6.70
C GLU A 299 -39.59 12.36 -6.71
N GLU A 300 -39.48 11.10 -7.19
CA GLU A 300 -40.60 10.16 -7.37
C GLU A 300 -40.56 8.95 -6.40
N GLY A 301 -39.75 9.00 -5.34
CA GLY A 301 -39.58 7.89 -4.39
C GLY A 301 -38.69 6.75 -4.90
N PHE A 302 -37.92 6.99 -5.98
CA PHE A 302 -36.92 6.06 -6.52
C PHE A 302 -35.59 6.75 -6.70
N THR A 303 -34.51 6.04 -6.53
CA THR A 303 -33.14 6.53 -6.74
C THR A 303 -32.34 5.57 -7.63
N ASP A 304 -31.35 6.09 -8.33
CA ASP A 304 -30.30 5.26 -8.93
C ASP A 304 -29.15 5.13 -7.93
N LEU A 305 -28.66 3.91 -7.74
CA LEU A 305 -27.56 3.61 -6.85
C LEU A 305 -26.40 3.07 -7.68
N THR A 306 -25.28 3.80 -7.69
CA THR A 306 -24.10 3.45 -8.45
C THR A 306 -22.92 3.19 -7.50
N PHE A 307 -22.15 2.14 -7.75
CA PHE A 307 -20.97 1.82 -6.95
C PHE A 307 -19.91 1.10 -7.77
N THR A 308 -18.67 1.04 -7.23
CA THR A 308 -17.55 0.33 -7.88
C THR A 308 -17.16 -0.91 -7.09
N VAL A 309 -16.74 -1.94 -7.82
CA VAL A 309 -16.21 -3.20 -7.31
C VAL A 309 -14.94 -3.59 -8.07
N PRO A 310 -14.04 -4.42 -7.51
CA PRO A 310 -12.91 -4.94 -8.27
C PRO A 310 -13.37 -5.72 -9.50
N LYS A 311 -12.68 -5.54 -10.65
CA LYS A 311 -12.99 -6.29 -11.89
C LYS A 311 -13.00 -7.79 -11.69
N GLY A 312 -12.09 -8.33 -10.87
CA GLY A 312 -12.05 -9.75 -10.56
C GLY A 312 -13.27 -10.30 -9.80
N ALA A 313 -14.06 -9.42 -9.17
CA ALA A 313 -15.29 -9.77 -8.48
C ALA A 313 -16.57 -9.40 -9.28
N MET A 314 -16.43 -8.77 -10.45
CA MET A 314 -17.54 -8.20 -11.20
C MET A 314 -18.64 -9.21 -11.52
N GLU A 315 -18.28 -10.36 -12.05
CA GLU A 315 -19.26 -11.40 -12.42
C GLU A 315 -20.06 -11.90 -11.22
N GLN A 316 -19.38 -12.10 -10.07
CA GLN A 316 -20.05 -12.53 -8.84
C GLN A 316 -20.92 -11.40 -8.28
N ALA A 317 -20.43 -10.16 -8.28
CA ALA A 317 -21.15 -9.00 -7.84
C ALA A 317 -22.43 -8.78 -8.67
N LEU A 318 -22.35 -8.88 -9.99
CA LEU A 318 -23.51 -8.73 -10.88
C LEU A 318 -24.60 -9.77 -10.57
N ARG A 319 -24.26 -11.06 -10.43
CA ARG A 319 -25.24 -12.10 -10.07
C ARG A 319 -25.96 -11.78 -8.75
N ILE A 320 -25.25 -11.31 -7.74
CA ILE A 320 -25.83 -10.94 -6.44
C ILE A 320 -26.73 -9.71 -6.59
N VAL A 321 -26.25 -8.69 -7.28
CA VAL A 321 -26.94 -7.42 -7.44
C VAL A 321 -28.20 -7.56 -8.29
N GLU A 322 -28.18 -8.30 -9.39
CA GLU A 322 -29.34 -8.56 -10.25
C GLU A 322 -30.46 -9.23 -9.46
N ARG A 323 -30.14 -10.30 -8.73
CA ARG A 323 -31.11 -11.00 -7.87
C ARG A 323 -31.68 -10.06 -6.79
N THR A 324 -30.83 -9.24 -6.20
CA THR A 324 -31.27 -8.29 -5.16
C THR A 324 -32.16 -7.20 -5.76
N ALA A 325 -31.79 -6.65 -6.92
CA ALA A 325 -32.54 -5.64 -7.63
C ALA A 325 -33.96 -6.11 -8.03
N GLU A 326 -34.07 -7.35 -8.50
CA GLU A 326 -35.38 -7.99 -8.78
C GLU A 326 -36.25 -8.06 -7.52
N ASN A 327 -35.70 -8.54 -6.40
CA ASN A 327 -36.41 -8.65 -5.13
C ASN A 327 -36.89 -7.30 -4.59
N LEU A 328 -36.17 -6.22 -4.88
CA LEU A 328 -36.49 -4.86 -4.47
C LEU A 328 -37.43 -4.13 -5.45
N GLY A 329 -37.76 -4.75 -6.58
CA GLY A 329 -38.60 -4.13 -7.62
C GLY A 329 -37.89 -2.99 -8.37
N ALA A 330 -36.55 -3.01 -8.41
CA ALA A 330 -35.76 -2.06 -9.18
C ALA A 330 -35.96 -2.28 -10.69
N LYS A 331 -35.73 -1.22 -11.51
CA LYS A 331 -35.98 -1.29 -12.96
C LYS A 331 -34.92 -2.08 -13.75
N GLY A 332 -33.79 -2.40 -13.13
CA GLY A 332 -32.71 -3.19 -13.72
C GLY A 332 -31.33 -2.71 -13.31
N THR A 333 -30.32 -3.42 -13.79
CA THR A 333 -28.90 -3.15 -13.53
C THR A 333 -28.16 -2.85 -14.83
N THR A 334 -27.17 -2.00 -14.75
CA THR A 334 -26.19 -1.77 -15.83
C THR A 334 -24.78 -1.80 -15.23
N PHE A 335 -23.80 -2.17 -16.02
CA PHE A 335 -22.39 -2.19 -15.59
C PHE A 335 -21.47 -1.62 -16.68
N ASP A 336 -20.27 -1.22 -16.25
CA ASP A 336 -19.24 -0.71 -17.13
C ASP A 336 -17.87 -1.08 -16.53
N GLU A 337 -17.07 -1.84 -17.27
CA GLU A 337 -15.71 -2.24 -16.88
C GLU A 337 -14.64 -1.38 -17.56
N ASP A 338 -15.02 -0.54 -18.52
CA ASP A 338 -14.09 0.35 -19.23
C ASP A 338 -13.97 1.71 -18.54
N ILE A 339 -13.75 1.65 -17.23
CA ILE A 339 -13.57 2.83 -16.38
C ILE A 339 -12.17 2.88 -15.77
N ALA A 340 -11.75 4.08 -15.44
CA ALA A 340 -10.58 4.34 -14.61
C ALA A 340 -10.93 5.39 -13.56
N LYS A 341 -10.35 5.23 -12.36
CA LYS A 341 -10.45 6.22 -11.29
C LYS A 341 -9.15 6.99 -11.25
N VAL A 342 -9.21 8.31 -11.40
CA VAL A 342 -8.09 9.25 -11.20
C VAL A 342 -8.35 10.07 -9.96
N SER A 343 -7.32 10.24 -9.11
CA SER A 343 -7.45 10.93 -7.82
C SER A 343 -6.31 11.91 -7.61
N ILE A 344 -6.63 13.12 -7.18
CA ILE A 344 -5.67 14.08 -6.64
C ILE A 344 -5.65 13.98 -5.12
N ILE A 345 -4.47 14.09 -4.53
CA ILE A 345 -4.24 13.92 -3.09
C ILE A 345 -3.36 15.07 -2.59
N GLY A 346 -3.68 15.61 -1.42
CA GLY A 346 -2.87 16.62 -0.76
C GLY A 346 -3.51 17.16 0.51
N VAL A 347 -2.74 17.29 1.59
CA VAL A 347 -3.23 17.83 2.88
C VAL A 347 -3.61 19.31 2.77
N GLY A 348 -2.99 20.09 1.89
CA GLY A 348 -3.33 21.48 1.66
C GLY A 348 -4.72 21.72 1.08
N MET A 349 -5.39 20.68 0.57
CA MET A 349 -6.78 20.79 0.10
C MET A 349 -7.78 21.11 1.23
N ARG A 350 -7.44 20.78 2.49
CA ARG A 350 -8.30 21.06 3.66
C ARG A 350 -8.61 22.56 3.83
N THR A 351 -7.67 23.39 3.47
CA THR A 351 -7.74 24.85 3.72
C THR A 351 -7.97 25.68 2.47
N GLN A 352 -7.97 25.07 1.28
CA GLN A 352 -8.10 25.77 0.01
C GLN A 352 -9.40 25.43 -0.73
N SER A 353 -10.15 26.49 -1.08
CA SER A 353 -11.34 26.37 -1.94
C SER A 353 -10.94 26.32 -3.42
N GLY A 354 -11.82 25.77 -4.27
CA GLY A 354 -11.66 25.78 -5.72
C GLY A 354 -10.82 24.66 -6.30
N VAL A 355 -10.23 23.75 -5.49
CA VAL A 355 -9.43 22.63 -5.97
C VAL A 355 -10.24 21.69 -6.87
N ALA A 356 -11.46 21.35 -6.46
CA ALA A 356 -12.36 20.53 -7.25
C ALA A 356 -12.72 21.21 -8.58
N ALA A 357 -13.04 22.50 -8.56
CA ALA A 357 -13.36 23.25 -9.76
C ALA A 357 -12.17 23.27 -10.75
N LYS A 358 -10.95 23.43 -10.25
CA LYS A 358 -9.72 23.37 -11.06
C LYS A 358 -9.52 21.99 -11.68
N MET A 359 -9.73 20.92 -10.92
CA MET A 359 -9.65 19.54 -11.43
C MET A 359 -10.68 19.30 -12.54
N PHE A 360 -11.94 19.69 -12.31
CA PHE A 360 -13.01 19.49 -13.28
C PHE A 360 -12.82 20.33 -14.55
N ALA A 361 -12.36 21.57 -14.41
CA ALA A 361 -12.04 22.43 -15.56
C ALA A 361 -10.91 21.86 -16.42
N ALA A 362 -9.86 21.33 -15.77
CA ALA A 362 -8.76 20.69 -16.47
C ALA A 362 -9.19 19.44 -17.25
N LEU A 363 -10.06 18.60 -16.69
CA LEU A 363 -10.60 17.44 -17.39
C LEU A 363 -11.54 17.86 -18.54
N ALA A 364 -12.39 18.87 -18.31
CA ALA A 364 -13.34 19.36 -19.29
C ALA A 364 -12.65 20.01 -20.50
N SER A 365 -11.52 20.72 -20.34
CA SER A 365 -10.77 21.33 -21.44
C SER A 365 -10.25 20.30 -22.45
N GLU A 366 -10.06 19.05 -22.03
CA GLU A 366 -9.66 17.93 -22.89
C GLU A 366 -10.85 17.04 -23.31
N GLY A 367 -12.08 17.49 -23.05
CA GLY A 367 -13.29 16.71 -23.41
C GLY A 367 -13.46 15.43 -22.60
N ILE A 368 -12.83 15.32 -21.43
CA ILE A 368 -12.95 14.14 -20.58
C ILE A 368 -14.18 14.26 -19.71
N ASN A 369 -15.16 13.39 -19.96
CA ASN A 369 -16.38 13.35 -19.15
C ASN A 369 -16.19 12.63 -17.83
N ILE A 370 -16.71 13.20 -16.74
CA ILE A 370 -16.67 12.63 -15.40
C ILE A 370 -17.97 11.84 -15.17
N GLN A 371 -17.84 10.58 -14.79
CA GLN A 371 -18.98 9.69 -14.54
C GLN A 371 -19.40 9.62 -13.07
N MET A 372 -18.42 9.69 -12.16
CA MET A 372 -18.63 9.71 -10.70
C MET A 372 -17.59 10.62 -10.05
N ILE A 373 -17.95 11.19 -8.92
CA ILE A 373 -17.08 12.03 -8.09
C ILE A 373 -17.17 11.54 -6.65
N SER A 374 -16.02 11.45 -5.98
CA SER A 374 -15.95 11.24 -4.52
C SER A 374 -14.89 12.17 -3.94
N THR A 375 -15.18 12.74 -2.79
CA THR A 375 -14.27 13.68 -2.12
C THR A 375 -14.08 13.30 -0.66
N SER A 376 -12.88 13.55 -0.16
CA SER A 376 -12.56 13.59 1.26
C SER A 376 -11.83 14.89 1.58
N GLN A 377 -11.35 15.04 2.82
CA GLN A 377 -10.60 16.24 3.22
C GLN A 377 -9.29 16.45 2.46
N ILE A 378 -8.67 15.36 2.00
CA ILE A 378 -7.34 15.37 1.36
C ILE A 378 -7.32 14.66 0.00
N LYS A 379 -8.50 14.32 -0.55
CA LYS A 379 -8.62 13.57 -1.80
C LYS A 379 -9.84 13.97 -2.60
N ILE A 380 -9.68 14.08 -3.92
CA ILE A 380 -10.78 14.17 -4.88
C ILE A 380 -10.55 13.09 -5.93
N SER A 381 -11.54 12.23 -6.12
CA SER A 381 -11.51 11.12 -7.10
C SER A 381 -12.58 11.32 -8.16
N CYS A 382 -12.21 11.13 -9.42
CA CYS A 382 -13.12 11.12 -10.56
C CYS A 382 -13.04 9.77 -11.27
N VAL A 383 -14.19 9.19 -11.58
CA VAL A 383 -14.29 8.05 -12.50
C VAL A 383 -14.51 8.59 -13.89
N ILE A 384 -13.69 8.15 -14.83
CA ILE A 384 -13.68 8.52 -16.25
C ILE A 384 -13.63 7.26 -17.11
N GLN A 385 -13.81 7.37 -18.44
CA GLN A 385 -13.53 6.25 -19.34
C GLN A 385 -12.03 5.91 -19.32
N ALA A 386 -11.72 4.61 -19.28
CA ALA A 386 -10.34 4.10 -19.15
C ALA A 386 -9.39 4.61 -20.23
N LYS A 387 -9.87 4.77 -21.49
CA LYS A 387 -9.08 5.29 -22.61
C LYS A 387 -8.50 6.70 -22.42
N TYR A 388 -9.07 7.50 -21.52
CA TYR A 388 -8.61 8.86 -21.23
C TYR A 388 -7.65 8.94 -20.05
N LEU A 389 -7.33 7.84 -19.37
CA LEU A 389 -6.59 7.86 -18.13
C LEU A 389 -5.23 8.56 -18.23
N GLU A 390 -4.40 8.20 -19.21
CA GLU A 390 -3.07 8.79 -19.34
C GLU A 390 -3.15 10.30 -19.65
N LEU A 391 -4.10 10.71 -20.50
CA LEU A 391 -4.34 12.12 -20.80
C LEU A 391 -4.78 12.86 -19.51
N ALA A 392 -5.72 12.31 -18.78
CA ALA A 392 -6.20 12.89 -17.52
C ALA A 392 -5.05 13.09 -16.50
N ILE A 393 -4.17 12.10 -16.35
CA ILE A 393 -3.02 12.20 -15.45
C ILE A 393 -2.10 13.35 -15.87
N ARG A 394 -1.72 13.43 -17.15
CA ARG A 394 -0.83 14.49 -17.65
C ARG A 394 -1.45 15.89 -17.51
N VAL A 395 -2.71 16.02 -17.88
CA VAL A 395 -3.43 17.30 -17.77
C VAL A 395 -3.55 17.76 -16.33
N LEU A 396 -3.92 16.87 -15.42
CA LEU A 396 -4.00 17.20 -14.00
C LEU A 396 -2.63 17.50 -13.41
N HIS A 397 -1.58 16.74 -13.78
CA HIS A 397 -0.21 16.98 -13.32
C HIS A 397 0.27 18.39 -13.71
N HIS A 398 0.04 18.79 -14.96
CA HIS A 398 0.33 20.13 -15.44
C HIS A 398 -0.53 21.20 -14.76
N ALA A 399 -1.86 20.97 -14.67
CA ALA A 399 -2.78 21.93 -14.06
C ALA A 399 -2.44 22.24 -12.60
N PHE A 400 -1.95 21.27 -11.84
CA PHE A 400 -1.53 21.49 -10.44
C PHE A 400 -0.05 21.82 -10.26
N GLY A 401 0.72 22.02 -11.35
CA GLY A 401 2.12 22.42 -11.30
C GLY A 401 3.05 21.40 -10.66
N LEU A 402 2.72 20.10 -10.74
CA LEU A 402 3.44 19.04 -10.04
C LEU A 402 4.81 18.70 -10.67
N GLY A 403 5.09 19.20 -11.88
CA GLY A 403 6.38 19.07 -12.57
C GLY A 403 7.36 20.19 -12.28
N GLU A 404 6.92 21.30 -11.66
CA GLU A 404 7.75 22.47 -11.40
C GLU A 404 8.48 22.37 -10.05
N ASP A 405 9.67 22.98 -9.94
CA ASP A 405 10.37 23.12 -8.66
C ASP A 405 9.64 24.13 -7.77
N THR A 406 8.86 23.65 -6.84
CA THR A 406 7.96 24.43 -5.99
C THR A 406 8.65 25.28 -4.92
N VAL A 407 9.93 25.56 -5.06
CA VAL A 407 10.65 26.54 -4.22
C VAL A 407 10.14 27.99 -4.46
N GLN A 408 9.29 28.23 -5.46
CA GLN A 408 8.91 29.60 -5.88
C GLN A 408 7.46 30.01 -5.68
N GLN A 409 6.63 29.26 -4.96
CA GLN A 409 5.28 29.76 -4.66
C GLN A 409 5.06 29.99 -3.16
N ALA A 410 5.89 30.83 -2.57
CA ALA A 410 5.45 31.55 -1.39
C ALA A 410 4.31 32.49 -1.83
N PRO A 411 3.15 32.54 -1.13
CA PRO A 411 2.10 33.48 -1.46
C PRO A 411 2.62 34.92 -1.33
N PRO A 412 2.13 35.88 -2.13
CA PRO A 412 2.65 37.23 -2.19
C PRO A 412 2.55 38.06 -0.91
N TRP A 413 2.14 37.44 0.21
CA TRP A 413 2.06 38.05 1.55
C TRP A 413 2.92 37.34 2.61
N ALA A 414 3.92 36.54 2.23
CA ALA A 414 4.91 35.98 3.16
C ALA A 414 6.10 36.91 3.37
#